data_268343152791c3fec9402bc0fcc74d19
#
_entry.id   268343152791c3fec9402bc0fcc74d19
#
_cell.length_a   1.000
_cell.length_b   1.000
_cell.length_c   1.000
_cell.angle_alpha   90.00
_cell.angle_beta   90.00
_cell.angle_gamma   90.00
#
_symmetry.space_group_name_H-M   'P 1'
#
loop_
_entity.id
_entity.type
_entity.pdbx_description
1 polymer ?
#
loop_
_entity_poly.entity_id
_entity_poly.type
_entity_poly.pdbx_seq_one_letter_code
_entity_poly.pdbx_strand_id
1 'polypeptide(L)'
;MAPVVISSVDAHVHLWNRATDPQPWIDPVTMAAIDRDFAHGDLERMLDSTGVDVAVVVQSSNSAAETRRLLTQPGPRVAGVVGWADLTGDVAAQLDELDAAARRRLVGIRHLVHVDPDPDWLGRPDVGAALDRLAAAGLGFDLVVRSWQLPLAATVAAAHPGVRFVVDHLGGIAEADDDGRWEAGLRELAARPNTCAKISGLAGLVSGGDAAPLRRVVGVALEAFGPQRLMYGSDWPLAELGCGPVAWRGAVDELIGELSPAERQAVMSGTASAFYRLDA
;
A
#
# COMPACT_ATOMS: atom_id res chain seq x y z
N MET A 1 -2.17 -27.84 -15.30
CA MET A 1 -2.25 -26.46 -15.75
C MET A 1 -0.89 -25.84 -15.54
N ALA A 2 -0.36 -25.11 -16.52
CA ALA A 2 0.85 -24.34 -16.30
C ALA A 2 0.57 -23.26 -15.21
N PRO A 3 1.55 -22.93 -14.35
CA PRO A 3 1.38 -21.84 -13.39
C PRO A 3 1.05 -20.56 -14.16
N VAL A 4 0.05 -19.82 -13.68
CA VAL A 4 -0.28 -18.50 -14.25
C VAL A 4 0.87 -17.58 -13.85
N VAL A 5 1.64 -17.12 -14.81
CA VAL A 5 2.69 -16.14 -14.54
C VAL A 5 2.02 -14.80 -14.27
N ILE A 6 2.06 -14.33 -13.03
CA ILE A 6 1.59 -12.99 -12.65
C ILE A 6 2.55 -11.97 -13.25
N SER A 7 2.10 -11.25 -14.28
CA SER A 7 2.89 -10.25 -14.98
C SER A 7 2.72 -8.85 -14.39
N SER A 8 1.60 -8.60 -13.70
CA SER A 8 1.31 -7.31 -13.07
C SER A 8 0.49 -7.48 -11.78
N VAL A 9 0.85 -6.68 -10.79
CA VAL A 9 0.21 -6.63 -9.46
C VAL A 9 -0.14 -5.19 -9.14
N ASP A 10 -1.40 -4.93 -8.83
CA ASP A 10 -1.79 -3.71 -8.13
C ASP A 10 -1.59 -3.93 -6.62
N ALA A 11 -0.53 -3.35 -6.08
CA ALA A 11 -0.15 -3.58 -4.69
C ALA A 11 -0.96 -2.74 -3.67
N HIS A 12 -1.98 -1.99 -4.14
CA HIS A 12 -2.77 -1.14 -3.26
C HIS A 12 -4.16 -0.84 -3.81
N VAL A 13 -5.15 -1.62 -3.39
CA VAL A 13 -6.57 -1.36 -3.65
C VAL A 13 -7.40 -1.51 -2.38
N HIS A 14 -8.57 -0.89 -2.34
CA HIS A 14 -9.51 -1.01 -1.23
C HIS A 14 -10.85 -1.56 -1.68
N LEU A 15 -11.49 -2.33 -0.80
CA LEU A 15 -12.86 -2.80 -0.95
C LEU A 15 -13.63 -2.51 0.33
N TRP A 16 -14.79 -1.91 0.22
CA TRP A 16 -15.67 -1.66 1.37
C TRP A 16 -17.15 -1.82 1.02
N ASN A 17 -17.93 -2.07 2.05
CA ASN A 17 -19.38 -2.00 2.03
C ASN A 17 -19.81 -0.92 3.03
N ARG A 18 -20.44 0.15 2.57
CA ARG A 18 -20.78 1.31 3.40
C ARG A 18 -21.70 0.99 4.57
N ALA A 19 -22.47 -0.11 4.50
CA ALA A 19 -23.34 -0.53 5.58
C ALA A 19 -22.62 -1.29 6.71
N THR A 20 -21.56 -2.07 6.37
CA THR A 20 -20.80 -2.88 7.33
C THR A 20 -19.46 -2.27 7.70
N ASP A 21 -18.86 -1.51 6.79
CA ASP A 21 -17.62 -0.77 6.97
C ASP A 21 -17.86 0.71 6.70
N PRO A 22 -18.54 1.40 7.61
CA PRO A 22 -18.78 2.83 7.43
C PRO A 22 -17.45 3.57 7.39
N GLN A 23 -17.15 4.19 6.25
CA GLN A 23 -15.94 4.98 6.04
C GLN A 23 -16.25 6.44 6.45
N PRO A 24 -16.15 6.82 7.74
CA PRO A 24 -16.63 8.13 8.20
C PRO A 24 -15.80 9.31 7.65
N TRP A 25 -14.64 9.02 7.09
CA TRP A 25 -13.77 10.00 6.44
C TRP A 25 -14.23 10.36 5.01
N ILE A 26 -15.14 9.57 4.41
CA ILE A 26 -15.70 9.88 3.08
C ILE A 26 -16.74 10.99 3.23
N ASP A 27 -16.42 12.16 2.73
CA ASP A 27 -17.37 13.27 2.62
C ASP A 27 -18.27 13.04 1.38
N PRO A 28 -19.61 12.96 1.56
CA PRO A 28 -20.53 12.61 0.46
C PRO A 28 -20.64 13.66 -0.64
N VAL A 29 -20.13 14.87 -0.42
CA VAL A 29 -20.16 15.95 -1.40
C VAL A 29 -18.86 16.00 -2.21
N THR A 30 -17.73 16.09 -1.51
CA THR A 30 -16.41 16.25 -2.13
C THR A 30 -15.84 14.92 -2.63
N MET A 31 -16.29 13.79 -2.05
CA MET A 31 -15.86 12.44 -2.39
C MET A 31 -16.99 11.56 -2.96
N ALA A 32 -18.00 12.18 -3.59
CA ALA A 32 -19.19 11.48 -4.09
C ALA A 32 -18.89 10.29 -5.03
N ALA A 33 -17.78 10.34 -5.78
CA ALA A 33 -17.35 9.26 -6.67
C ALA A 33 -17.06 7.95 -5.92
N ILE A 34 -16.65 8.03 -4.67
CA ILE A 34 -16.31 6.89 -3.83
C ILE A 34 -17.30 6.63 -2.68
N ASP A 35 -18.36 7.44 -2.57
CA ASP A 35 -19.41 7.26 -1.56
C ASP A 35 -20.44 6.19 -1.97
N ARG A 36 -19.96 4.99 -2.23
CA ARG A 36 -20.74 3.79 -2.56
C ARG A 36 -19.99 2.53 -2.14
N ASP A 37 -20.62 1.38 -2.29
CA ASP A 37 -19.98 0.09 -2.12
C ASP A 37 -18.99 -0.20 -3.27
N PHE A 38 -17.88 -0.83 -2.92
CA PHE A 38 -16.90 -1.36 -3.86
C PHE A 38 -16.62 -2.84 -3.51
N ALA A 39 -17.08 -3.72 -4.40
CA ALA A 39 -17.02 -5.16 -4.24
C ALA A 39 -16.06 -5.82 -5.26
N HIS A 40 -15.88 -7.14 -5.16
CA HIS A 40 -14.99 -7.88 -6.06
C HIS A 40 -15.34 -7.72 -7.54
N GLY A 41 -16.62 -7.64 -7.91
CA GLY A 41 -17.02 -7.42 -9.30
C GLY A 41 -16.61 -6.02 -9.82
N ASP A 42 -16.51 -5.01 -8.94
CA ASP A 42 -15.97 -3.69 -9.30
C ASP A 42 -14.45 -3.79 -9.48
N LEU A 43 -13.75 -4.50 -8.58
CA LEU A 43 -12.31 -4.75 -8.67
C LEU A 43 -11.96 -5.46 -9.99
N GLU A 44 -12.66 -6.52 -10.34
CA GLU A 44 -12.41 -7.26 -11.59
C GLU A 44 -12.52 -6.35 -12.81
N ARG A 45 -13.58 -5.51 -12.89
CA ARG A 45 -13.74 -4.53 -13.97
C ARG A 45 -12.60 -3.50 -14.00
N MET A 46 -12.16 -3.04 -12.83
CA MET A 46 -11.03 -2.11 -12.72
C MET A 46 -9.75 -2.77 -13.22
N LEU A 47 -9.45 -3.99 -12.78
CA LEU A 47 -8.26 -4.74 -13.21
C LEU A 47 -8.29 -5.02 -14.72
N ASP A 48 -9.46 -5.38 -15.28
CA ASP A 48 -9.61 -5.55 -16.74
C ASP A 48 -9.33 -4.25 -17.50
N SER A 49 -9.86 -3.12 -17.00
CA SER A 49 -9.68 -1.83 -17.66
C SER A 49 -8.24 -1.31 -17.63
N THR A 50 -7.47 -1.71 -16.62
CA THR A 50 -6.07 -1.32 -16.44
C THR A 50 -5.07 -2.35 -16.96
N GLY A 51 -5.54 -3.54 -17.38
CA GLY A 51 -4.69 -4.63 -17.83
C GLY A 51 -3.79 -5.20 -16.72
N VAL A 52 -4.26 -5.14 -15.46
CA VAL A 52 -3.54 -5.69 -14.30
C VAL A 52 -4.08 -7.07 -13.96
N ASP A 53 -3.21 -8.04 -13.66
CA ASP A 53 -3.61 -9.43 -13.45
C ASP A 53 -4.29 -9.66 -12.11
N VAL A 54 -3.66 -9.18 -11.03
CA VAL A 54 -4.11 -9.42 -9.65
C VAL A 54 -3.89 -8.18 -8.78
N ALA A 55 -4.54 -8.15 -7.61
CA ALA A 55 -4.38 -7.06 -6.65
C ALA A 55 -4.12 -7.56 -5.22
N VAL A 56 -3.43 -6.71 -4.44
CA VAL A 56 -3.37 -6.79 -2.98
C VAL A 56 -4.41 -5.84 -2.40
N VAL A 57 -5.39 -6.39 -1.70
CA VAL A 57 -6.43 -5.60 -1.04
C VAL A 57 -5.93 -5.13 0.31
N VAL A 58 -5.99 -3.83 0.54
CA VAL A 58 -5.51 -3.19 1.78
C VAL A 58 -6.71 -2.71 2.59
N GLN A 59 -6.66 -2.88 3.91
CA GLN A 59 -7.69 -2.34 4.80
C GLN A 59 -7.82 -0.80 4.64
N SER A 60 -9.01 -0.27 4.85
CA SER A 60 -9.32 1.16 4.79
C SER A 60 -9.60 1.79 6.16
N SER A 61 -9.71 0.95 7.20
CA SER A 61 -9.92 1.39 8.58
C SER A 61 -9.16 0.49 9.58
N ASN A 62 -8.82 1.04 10.75
CA ASN A 62 -8.24 0.27 11.85
C ASN A 62 -9.30 -0.64 12.48
N SER A 63 -9.68 -1.72 11.76
CA SER A 63 -10.80 -2.60 12.10
C SER A 63 -10.48 -4.08 11.90
N ALA A 64 -10.57 -4.85 13.00
CA ALA A 64 -10.49 -6.30 12.94
C ALA A 64 -11.69 -6.92 12.19
N ALA A 65 -12.86 -6.28 12.24
CA ALA A 65 -14.05 -6.73 11.53
C ALA A 65 -13.87 -6.59 10.00
N GLU A 66 -13.35 -5.46 9.53
CA GLU A 66 -12.98 -5.26 8.13
C GLU A 66 -11.95 -6.30 7.69
N THR A 67 -10.88 -6.49 8.47
CA THR A 67 -9.85 -7.50 8.18
C THR A 67 -10.45 -8.89 8.00
N ARG A 68 -11.30 -9.35 8.93
CA ARG A 68 -11.98 -10.65 8.81
C ARG A 68 -12.84 -10.73 7.55
N ARG A 69 -13.59 -9.68 7.22
CA ARG A 69 -14.41 -9.64 6.00
C ARG A 69 -13.54 -9.77 4.75
N LEU A 70 -12.46 -9.00 4.64
CA LEU A 70 -11.56 -9.05 3.50
C LEU A 70 -10.91 -10.43 3.33
N LEU A 71 -10.55 -11.09 4.44
CA LEU A 71 -9.95 -12.43 4.44
C LEU A 71 -10.94 -13.54 4.09
N THR A 72 -12.22 -13.39 4.42
CA THR A 72 -13.26 -14.41 4.22
C THR A 72 -13.99 -14.28 2.88
N GLN A 73 -13.89 -13.15 2.22
CA GLN A 73 -14.56 -12.88 0.94
C GLN A 73 -13.53 -12.57 -0.18
N PRO A 74 -12.62 -13.49 -0.48
CA PRO A 74 -11.62 -13.23 -1.52
C PRO A 74 -12.24 -13.40 -2.90
N GLY A 75 -11.97 -12.44 -3.78
CA GLY A 75 -12.18 -12.59 -5.21
C GLY A 75 -11.07 -13.42 -5.86
N PRO A 76 -11.31 -13.97 -7.05
CA PRO A 76 -10.34 -14.82 -7.75
C PRO A 76 -9.04 -14.08 -8.13
N ARG A 77 -9.08 -12.76 -8.20
CA ARG A 77 -7.91 -11.92 -8.55
C ARG A 77 -7.32 -11.18 -7.35
N VAL A 78 -7.70 -11.56 -6.12
CA VAL A 78 -7.08 -11.07 -4.89
C VAL A 78 -5.90 -11.97 -4.52
N ALA A 79 -4.68 -11.48 -4.74
CA ALA A 79 -3.45 -12.22 -4.46
C ALA A 79 -3.08 -12.21 -2.96
N GLY A 80 -3.55 -11.22 -2.21
CA GLY A 80 -3.30 -11.12 -0.78
C GLY A 80 -4.10 -10.00 -0.13
N VAL A 81 -4.13 -9.99 1.19
CA VAL A 81 -4.81 -8.98 2.01
C VAL A 81 -3.81 -8.39 2.99
N VAL A 82 -3.72 -7.07 3.01
CA VAL A 82 -3.10 -6.31 4.10
C VAL A 82 -4.21 -5.90 5.05
N GLY A 83 -4.24 -6.52 6.21
CA GLY A 83 -5.26 -6.31 7.23
C GLY A 83 -4.82 -5.31 8.31
N TRP A 84 -5.63 -5.22 9.35
CA TRP A 84 -5.30 -4.54 10.60
C TRP A 84 -5.29 -5.52 11.76
N ALA A 85 -4.36 -5.31 12.69
CA ALA A 85 -4.32 -5.92 14.00
C ALA A 85 -3.97 -4.83 15.03
N ASP A 86 -4.43 -4.98 16.26
CA ASP A 86 -4.04 -4.11 17.37
C ASP A 86 -2.62 -4.44 17.81
N LEU A 87 -1.64 -3.62 17.38
CA LEU A 87 -0.23 -3.79 17.71
C LEU A 87 0.11 -3.37 19.15
N THR A 88 -0.82 -2.75 19.85
CA THR A 88 -0.65 -2.47 21.29
C THR A 88 -1.14 -3.63 22.18
N GLY A 89 -1.81 -4.62 21.57
CA GLY A 89 -2.32 -5.83 22.21
C GLY A 89 -1.49 -7.08 21.94
N ASP A 90 -2.07 -8.26 22.18
CA ASP A 90 -1.44 -9.55 21.87
C ASP A 90 -1.66 -9.91 20.38
N VAL A 91 -0.70 -9.52 19.54
CA VAL A 91 -0.74 -9.79 18.10
C VAL A 91 -0.70 -11.30 17.81
N ALA A 92 0.00 -12.10 18.62
CA ALA A 92 0.08 -13.54 18.38
C ALA A 92 -1.30 -14.19 18.57
N ALA A 93 -1.99 -13.85 19.66
CA ALA A 93 -3.36 -14.32 19.88
C ALA A 93 -4.33 -13.89 18.76
N GLN A 94 -4.23 -12.64 18.29
CA GLN A 94 -5.06 -12.15 17.17
C GLN A 94 -4.82 -12.93 15.86
N LEU A 95 -3.56 -13.29 15.58
CA LEU A 95 -3.21 -14.09 14.41
C LEU A 95 -3.66 -15.56 14.55
N ASP A 96 -3.61 -16.10 15.75
CA ASP A 96 -4.05 -17.48 16.05
C ASP A 96 -5.58 -17.66 15.96
N GLU A 97 -6.36 -16.57 16.08
CA GLU A 97 -7.80 -16.59 15.85
C GLU A 97 -8.18 -16.79 14.37
N LEU A 98 -7.24 -16.58 13.42
CA LEU A 98 -7.49 -16.76 12.00
C LEU A 98 -7.41 -18.25 11.62
N ASP A 99 -8.40 -18.72 10.88
CA ASP A 99 -8.31 -20.04 10.27
C ASP A 99 -7.16 -20.13 9.24
N ALA A 100 -6.78 -21.38 8.89
CA ALA A 100 -5.65 -21.60 7.99
C ALA A 100 -5.83 -20.96 6.59
N ALA A 101 -7.06 -20.80 6.12
CA ALA A 101 -7.33 -20.17 4.82
C ALA A 101 -7.15 -18.64 4.90
N ALA A 102 -7.72 -18.00 5.93
CA ALA A 102 -7.55 -16.58 6.20
C ALA A 102 -6.08 -16.25 6.45
N ARG A 103 -5.38 -17.07 7.22
CA ARG A 103 -3.95 -16.88 7.55
C ARG A 103 -3.05 -16.90 6.30
N ARG A 104 -3.33 -17.77 5.33
CA ARG A 104 -2.57 -17.80 4.05
C ARG A 104 -2.80 -16.56 3.19
N ARG A 105 -3.99 -15.94 3.27
CA ARG A 105 -4.31 -14.73 2.50
C ARG A 105 -3.78 -13.45 3.13
N LEU A 106 -3.53 -13.46 4.46
CA LEU A 106 -2.97 -12.31 5.16
C LEU A 106 -1.48 -12.19 4.82
N VAL A 107 -1.11 -11.17 4.07
CA VAL A 107 0.27 -10.94 3.58
C VAL A 107 0.99 -9.79 4.27
N GLY A 108 0.24 -8.94 4.97
CA GLY A 108 0.77 -7.79 5.71
C GLY A 108 -0.24 -7.22 6.68
N ILE A 109 0.24 -6.31 7.52
CA ILE A 109 -0.57 -5.51 8.45
C ILE A 109 -0.31 -4.04 8.16
N ARG A 110 -1.35 -3.22 8.28
CA ARG A 110 -1.29 -1.76 8.22
C ARG A 110 -2.03 -1.14 9.40
N HIS A 111 -1.45 -0.10 9.97
CA HIS A 111 -2.14 0.81 10.89
C HIS A 111 -2.19 2.20 10.26
N LEU A 112 -3.29 2.94 10.46
CA LEU A 112 -3.45 4.29 9.91
C LEU A 112 -2.67 5.31 10.77
N VAL A 113 -1.34 5.22 10.73
CA VAL A 113 -0.42 6.05 11.54
C VAL A 113 -0.61 7.54 11.25
N HIS A 114 -0.91 7.90 9.99
CA HIS A 114 -1.06 9.29 9.56
C HIS A 114 -2.23 10.05 10.23
N VAL A 115 -3.18 9.34 10.82
CA VAL A 115 -4.35 9.89 11.54
C VAL A 115 -4.47 9.38 12.97
N ASP A 116 -3.47 8.64 13.46
CA ASP A 116 -3.44 8.21 14.84
C ASP A 116 -3.35 9.43 15.77
N PRO A 117 -4.13 9.48 16.86
CA PRO A 117 -4.07 10.60 17.82
C PRO A 117 -2.73 10.68 18.56
N ASP A 118 -1.97 9.59 18.65
CA ASP A 118 -0.61 9.57 19.17
C ASP A 118 0.38 9.77 18.00
N PRO A 119 1.02 10.94 17.84
CA PRO A 119 1.95 11.21 16.75
C PRO A 119 3.20 10.31 16.80
N ASP A 120 3.52 9.76 17.96
CA ASP A 120 4.67 8.90 18.21
C ASP A 120 4.28 7.40 18.25
N TRP A 121 3.04 7.05 17.89
CA TRP A 121 2.50 5.69 17.95
C TRP A 121 3.45 4.65 17.36
N LEU A 122 4.04 4.93 16.20
CA LEU A 122 4.95 4.01 15.51
C LEU A 122 6.24 3.74 16.31
N GLY A 123 6.69 4.70 17.12
CA GLY A 123 7.89 4.59 17.95
C GLY A 123 7.67 3.95 19.32
N ARG A 124 6.46 3.51 19.65
CA ARG A 124 6.13 2.90 20.93
C ARG A 124 6.84 1.55 21.11
N PRO A 125 7.34 1.22 22.31
CA PRO A 125 8.02 -0.06 22.56
C PRO A 125 7.13 -1.30 22.36
N ASP A 126 5.83 -1.20 22.70
CA ASP A 126 4.86 -2.29 22.50
C ASP A 126 4.58 -2.52 21.01
N VAL A 127 4.46 -1.45 20.22
CA VAL A 127 4.35 -1.53 18.75
C VAL A 127 5.61 -2.15 18.15
N GLY A 128 6.81 -1.73 18.58
CA GLY A 128 8.07 -2.33 18.12
C GLY A 128 8.14 -3.84 18.38
N ALA A 129 7.77 -4.28 19.59
CA ALA A 129 7.70 -5.71 19.91
C ALA A 129 6.66 -6.47 19.05
N ALA A 130 5.54 -5.83 18.70
CA ALA A 130 4.53 -6.40 17.82
C ALA A 130 5.04 -6.51 16.38
N LEU A 131 5.76 -5.51 15.86
CA LEU A 131 6.39 -5.54 14.54
C LEU A 131 7.34 -6.73 14.39
N ASP A 132 8.17 -7.03 15.41
CA ASP A 132 9.06 -8.19 15.41
C ASP A 132 8.27 -9.52 15.36
N ARG A 133 7.10 -9.59 16.02
CA ARG A 133 6.20 -10.75 15.92
C ARG A 133 5.57 -10.90 14.54
N LEU A 134 5.19 -9.79 13.88
CA LEU A 134 4.72 -9.81 12.49
C LEU A 134 5.80 -10.37 11.56
N ALA A 135 7.05 -9.93 11.73
CA ALA A 135 8.18 -10.43 10.96
C ALA A 135 8.38 -11.94 11.15
N ALA A 136 8.34 -12.42 12.40
CA ALA A 136 8.42 -13.85 12.73
C ALA A 136 7.28 -14.66 12.12
N ALA A 137 6.08 -14.05 12.00
CA ALA A 137 4.92 -14.61 11.32
C ALA A 137 4.99 -14.52 9.78
N GLY A 138 6.04 -13.92 9.22
CA GLY A 138 6.25 -13.77 7.78
C GLY A 138 5.44 -12.64 7.14
N LEU A 139 4.84 -11.74 7.93
CA LEU A 139 4.04 -10.62 7.45
C LEU A 139 4.91 -9.37 7.20
N GLY A 140 4.53 -8.57 6.20
CA GLY A 140 5.04 -7.22 6.00
C GLY A 140 4.27 -6.19 6.83
N PHE A 141 4.82 -4.99 6.95
CA PHE A 141 4.13 -3.85 7.55
C PHE A 141 4.07 -2.68 6.56
N ASP A 142 2.83 -2.26 6.26
CA ASP A 142 2.55 -1.14 5.37
C ASP A 142 2.51 0.16 6.20
N LEU A 143 3.39 1.11 5.84
CA LEU A 143 3.55 2.39 6.49
C LEU A 143 2.71 3.46 5.77
N VAL A 144 1.48 3.71 6.21
CA VAL A 144 0.73 4.89 5.79
C VAL A 144 1.03 6.02 6.77
N VAL A 145 1.88 6.95 6.35
CA VAL A 145 2.43 8.03 7.16
C VAL A 145 2.30 9.37 6.43
N ARG A 146 2.37 10.47 7.18
CA ARG A 146 2.57 11.80 6.62
C ARG A 146 4.06 12.09 6.44
N SER A 147 4.39 13.05 5.58
CA SER A 147 5.78 13.41 5.28
C SER A 147 6.62 13.71 6.52
N TRP A 148 6.05 14.37 7.52
CA TRP A 148 6.75 14.69 8.77
C TRP A 148 7.00 13.47 9.68
N GLN A 149 6.34 12.33 9.45
CA GLN A 149 6.56 11.06 10.17
C GLN A 149 7.64 10.19 9.54
N LEU A 150 8.12 10.50 8.34
CA LEU A 150 9.14 9.72 7.63
C LEU A 150 10.44 9.53 8.44
N PRO A 151 10.98 10.53 9.18
CA PRO A 151 12.17 10.31 10.01
C PRO A 151 11.93 9.29 11.14
N LEU A 152 10.74 9.29 11.75
CA LEU A 152 10.38 8.28 12.74
C LEU A 152 10.28 6.90 12.09
N ALA A 153 9.65 6.79 10.93
CA ALA A 153 9.57 5.53 10.17
C ALA A 153 10.97 4.99 9.82
N ALA A 154 11.91 5.85 9.42
CA ALA A 154 13.29 5.47 9.14
C ALA A 154 14.02 4.97 10.39
N THR A 155 13.77 5.61 11.53
CA THR A 155 14.31 5.20 12.84
C THR A 155 13.81 3.82 13.25
N VAL A 156 12.49 3.60 13.11
CA VAL A 156 11.85 2.31 13.43
C VAL A 156 12.33 1.21 12.48
N ALA A 157 12.44 1.49 11.18
CA ALA A 157 12.96 0.52 10.22
C ALA A 157 14.40 0.11 10.52
N ALA A 158 15.23 1.04 11.01
CA ALA A 158 16.59 0.75 11.44
C ALA A 158 16.63 -0.10 12.73
N ALA A 159 15.71 0.15 13.67
CA ALA A 159 15.64 -0.59 14.94
C ALA A 159 15.11 -2.03 14.76
N HIS A 160 14.33 -2.28 13.71
CA HIS A 160 13.68 -3.58 13.42
C HIS A 160 14.09 -4.15 12.06
N PRO A 161 15.38 -4.51 11.85
CA PRO A 161 15.89 -4.93 10.53
C PRO A 161 15.30 -6.24 10.02
N GLY A 162 14.65 -7.05 10.86
CA GLY A 162 13.94 -8.26 10.47
C GLY A 162 12.56 -8.01 9.89
N VAL A 163 12.00 -6.82 10.06
CA VAL A 163 10.68 -6.43 9.56
C VAL A 163 10.81 -5.91 8.13
N ARG A 164 9.94 -6.35 7.23
CA ARG A 164 9.80 -5.76 5.88
C ARG A 164 8.79 -4.62 5.95
N PHE A 165 9.23 -3.42 5.62
CA PHE A 165 8.37 -2.23 5.55
C PHE A 165 8.12 -1.83 4.10
N VAL A 166 6.90 -1.40 3.80
CA VAL A 166 6.61 -0.68 2.55
C VAL A 166 5.89 0.62 2.88
N VAL A 167 6.42 1.73 2.40
CA VAL A 167 5.75 3.02 2.59
C VAL A 167 4.70 3.23 1.50
N ASP A 168 3.46 3.46 1.92
CA ASP A 168 2.34 3.77 1.06
C ASP A 168 2.48 5.19 0.48
N HIS A 169 2.09 5.38 -0.79
CA HIS A 169 1.91 6.69 -1.43
C HIS A 169 3.17 7.57 -1.36
N LEU A 170 4.35 6.94 -1.45
CA LEU A 170 5.65 7.61 -1.32
C LEU A 170 5.75 8.49 -0.05
N GLY A 171 5.07 8.12 1.04
CA GLY A 171 5.14 8.81 2.31
C GLY A 171 4.34 10.11 2.40
N GLY A 172 3.22 10.21 1.66
CA GLY A 172 2.25 11.28 1.81
C GLY A 172 2.63 12.61 1.15
N ILE A 173 3.37 12.57 0.02
CA ILE A 173 3.79 13.79 -0.71
C ILE A 173 2.61 14.66 -1.17
N ALA A 174 1.45 14.06 -1.50
CA ALA A 174 0.28 14.81 -1.95
C ALA A 174 -0.23 15.84 -0.94
N GLU A 175 0.13 15.66 0.33
CA GLU A 175 -0.19 16.55 1.45
C GLU A 175 1.04 17.35 1.93
N ALA A 176 2.19 17.15 1.30
CA ALA A 176 3.44 17.70 1.78
C ALA A 176 3.56 19.20 1.46
N ASP A 177 3.94 19.92 2.47
CA ASP A 177 4.56 21.20 2.37
C ASP A 177 5.94 21.04 1.68
N ASP A 178 6.20 21.81 0.62
CA ASP A 178 7.34 21.60 -0.29
C ASP A 178 8.62 22.32 0.17
N ASP A 179 8.96 22.21 1.44
CA ASP A 179 10.23 22.74 1.98
C ASP A 179 11.40 21.73 1.91
N GLY A 180 11.24 20.63 1.16
CA GLY A 180 12.23 19.56 1.00
C GLY A 180 12.26 18.52 2.11
N ARG A 181 11.45 18.67 3.14
CA ARG A 181 11.39 17.69 4.26
C ARG A 181 10.90 16.32 3.81
N TRP A 182 9.92 16.28 2.90
CA TRP A 182 9.46 15.02 2.33
C TRP A 182 10.59 14.26 1.65
N GLU A 183 11.33 14.92 0.74
CA GLU A 183 12.40 14.27 -0.02
C GLU A 183 13.51 13.75 0.91
N ALA A 184 13.94 14.58 1.87
CA ALA A 184 14.94 14.19 2.85
C ALA A 184 14.50 12.95 3.67
N GLY A 185 13.28 12.96 4.18
CA GLY A 185 12.72 11.85 4.95
C GLY A 185 12.54 10.58 4.12
N LEU A 186 12.10 10.71 2.86
CA LEU A 186 11.95 9.57 1.96
C LEU A 186 13.32 8.93 1.65
N ARG A 187 14.36 9.75 1.39
CA ARG A 187 15.74 9.26 1.16
C ARG A 187 16.31 8.60 2.41
N GLU A 188 16.04 9.15 3.60
CA GLU A 188 16.45 8.54 4.86
C GLU A 188 15.81 7.17 5.07
N LEU A 189 14.51 7.03 4.80
CA LEU A 189 13.80 5.75 4.86
C LEU A 189 14.35 4.77 3.81
N ALA A 190 14.56 5.23 2.57
CA ALA A 190 15.10 4.42 1.49
C ALA A 190 16.52 3.88 1.76
N ALA A 191 17.30 4.58 2.59
CA ALA A 191 18.61 4.09 3.04
C ALA A 191 18.53 2.83 3.93
N ARG A 192 17.33 2.45 4.38
CA ARG A 192 17.11 1.22 5.15
C ARG A 192 16.87 0.05 4.20
N PRO A 193 17.67 -1.03 4.24
CA PRO A 193 17.59 -2.12 3.26
C PRO A 193 16.28 -2.94 3.34
N ASN A 194 15.60 -2.88 4.46
CA ASN A 194 14.33 -3.57 4.73
C ASN A 194 13.08 -2.75 4.35
N THR A 195 13.25 -1.68 3.55
CA THR A 195 12.16 -0.80 3.12
C THR A 195 11.94 -0.84 1.61
N CYS A 196 10.67 -0.80 1.22
CA CYS A 196 10.16 -0.59 -0.14
C CYS A 196 9.22 0.60 -0.16
N ALA A 197 8.75 1.02 -1.34
CA ALA A 197 7.75 2.06 -1.47
C ALA A 197 6.73 1.76 -2.57
N LYS A 198 5.49 2.27 -2.40
CA LYS A 198 4.42 2.18 -3.40
C LYS A 198 4.30 3.47 -4.19
N ILE A 199 4.36 3.35 -5.51
CA ILE A 199 3.96 4.40 -6.45
C ILE A 199 2.43 4.31 -6.55
N SER A 200 1.73 5.00 -5.63
CA SER A 200 0.28 4.96 -5.47
C SER A 200 -0.22 6.23 -4.78
N GLY A 201 -1.54 6.46 -4.73
CA GLY A 201 -2.15 7.60 -4.02
C GLY A 201 -1.85 8.97 -4.61
N LEU A 202 -1.34 9.03 -5.84
CA LEU A 202 -0.87 10.26 -6.49
C LEU A 202 -1.71 10.63 -7.73
N ALA A 203 -2.86 9.97 -7.92
CA ALA A 203 -3.74 10.23 -9.07
C ALA A 203 -4.22 11.69 -9.16
N GLY A 204 -4.29 12.37 -8.02
CA GLY A 204 -4.59 13.81 -7.97
C GLY A 204 -3.50 14.70 -8.57
N LEU A 205 -2.26 14.25 -8.64
CA LEU A 205 -1.15 15.00 -9.25
C LEU A 205 -1.15 14.93 -10.80
N VAL A 206 -1.97 14.08 -11.39
CA VAL A 206 -2.10 13.95 -12.85
C VAL A 206 -3.09 14.98 -13.43
N SER A 207 -3.79 15.73 -12.57
CA SER A 207 -4.82 16.68 -12.99
C SER A 207 -4.24 17.86 -13.79
N GLY A 208 -4.97 18.26 -14.85
CA GLY A 208 -4.67 19.45 -15.65
C GLY A 208 -3.63 19.28 -16.76
N GLY A 209 -3.18 18.05 -17.05
CA GLY A 209 -2.27 17.75 -18.17
C GLY A 209 -0.79 18.07 -17.91
N ASP A 210 -0.44 18.55 -16.72
CA ASP A 210 0.97 18.76 -16.32
C ASP A 210 1.43 17.59 -15.45
N ALA A 211 2.24 16.69 -16.01
CA ALA A 211 2.84 15.58 -15.32
C ALA A 211 4.18 15.94 -14.62
N ALA A 212 4.63 17.18 -14.66
CA ALA A 212 5.94 17.57 -14.10
C ALA A 212 6.03 17.33 -12.58
N PRO A 213 5.02 17.64 -11.74
CA PRO A 213 5.08 17.33 -10.31
C PRO A 213 5.20 15.82 -10.06
N LEU A 214 4.45 15.00 -10.79
CA LEU A 214 4.50 13.56 -10.67
C LEU A 214 5.84 12.99 -11.12
N ARG A 215 6.41 13.48 -12.23
CA ARG A 215 7.75 13.08 -12.71
C ARG A 215 8.83 13.37 -11.66
N ARG A 216 8.79 14.55 -11.03
CA ARG A 216 9.72 14.90 -9.95
C ARG A 216 9.62 13.91 -8.79
N VAL A 217 8.40 13.65 -8.31
CA VAL A 217 8.15 12.79 -7.14
C VAL A 217 8.59 11.34 -7.40
N VAL A 218 8.20 10.78 -8.54
CA VAL A 218 8.58 9.40 -8.93
C VAL A 218 10.07 9.32 -9.25
N GLY A 219 10.67 10.36 -9.83
CA GLY A 219 12.11 10.46 -10.07
C GLY A 219 12.91 10.35 -8.76
N VAL A 220 12.53 11.11 -7.72
CA VAL A 220 13.15 11.02 -6.39
C VAL A 220 13.01 9.59 -5.82
N ALA A 221 11.85 8.96 -5.97
CA ALA A 221 11.63 7.60 -5.48
C ALA A 221 12.50 6.57 -6.23
N LEU A 222 12.60 6.68 -7.56
CA LEU A 222 13.48 5.83 -8.38
C LEU A 222 14.96 5.97 -8.01
N GLU A 223 15.42 7.20 -7.77
CA GLU A 223 16.79 7.45 -7.30
C GLU A 223 17.05 6.88 -5.91
N ALA A 224 16.09 7.02 -4.98
CA ALA A 224 16.26 6.64 -3.59
C ALA A 224 16.14 5.12 -3.36
N PHE A 225 15.12 4.49 -3.93
CA PHE A 225 14.83 3.06 -3.70
C PHE A 225 15.39 2.16 -4.81
N GLY A 226 15.53 2.68 -6.02
CA GLY A 226 15.72 1.85 -7.21
C GLY A 226 14.45 1.06 -7.58
N PRO A 227 14.34 0.61 -8.85
CA PRO A 227 13.13 -0.06 -9.35
C PRO A 227 12.80 -1.37 -8.63
N GLN A 228 13.78 -2.05 -8.04
CA GLN A 228 13.62 -3.32 -7.32
C GLN A 228 13.01 -3.18 -5.91
N ARG A 229 12.84 -1.94 -5.43
CA ARG A 229 12.18 -1.65 -4.15
C ARG A 229 10.99 -0.70 -4.30
N LEU A 230 10.53 -0.52 -5.55
CA LEU A 230 9.30 0.20 -5.86
C LEU A 230 8.24 -0.78 -6.37
N MET A 231 6.98 -0.53 -6.05
CA MET A 231 5.85 -1.31 -6.55
C MET A 231 4.70 -0.41 -6.99
N TYR A 232 4.03 -0.80 -8.07
CA TYR A 232 2.83 -0.15 -8.57
C TYR A 232 1.65 -0.38 -7.62
N GLY A 233 0.82 0.65 -7.44
CA GLY A 233 -0.48 0.59 -6.80
C GLY A 233 -1.40 1.67 -7.36
N SER A 234 -2.68 1.35 -7.57
CA SER A 234 -3.65 2.33 -8.07
C SER A 234 -4.19 3.22 -6.97
N ASP A 235 -4.26 2.70 -5.75
CA ASP A 235 -5.05 3.28 -4.66
C ASP A 235 -6.54 3.39 -5.03
N TRP A 236 -7.02 2.47 -5.88
CA TRP A 236 -8.44 2.40 -6.23
C TRP A 236 -9.26 1.91 -5.01
N PRO A 237 -10.43 2.51 -4.70
CA PRO A 237 -11.17 3.46 -5.52
C PRO A 237 -10.79 4.93 -5.30
N LEU A 238 -9.85 5.28 -4.42
CA LEU A 238 -9.48 6.68 -4.20
C LEU A 238 -8.93 7.36 -5.47
N ALA A 239 -8.33 6.59 -6.38
CA ALA A 239 -7.90 7.10 -7.70
C ALA A 239 -9.04 7.78 -8.50
N GLU A 240 -10.30 7.40 -8.25
CA GLU A 240 -11.49 8.04 -8.88
C GLU A 240 -11.68 9.49 -8.46
N LEU A 241 -11.07 9.92 -7.35
CA LEU A 241 -11.05 11.33 -6.94
C LEU A 241 -10.02 12.16 -7.70
N GLY A 242 -9.17 11.51 -8.48
CA GLY A 242 -8.15 12.14 -9.33
C GLY A 242 -8.40 11.84 -10.82
N CYS A 243 -7.37 11.33 -11.49
CA CYS A 243 -7.45 11.00 -12.92
C CYS A 243 -8.13 9.66 -13.24
N GLY A 244 -8.50 8.88 -12.23
CA GLY A 244 -9.02 7.52 -12.37
C GLY A 244 -7.92 6.45 -12.60
N PRO A 245 -8.23 5.15 -12.39
CA PRO A 245 -7.23 4.08 -12.39
C PRO A 245 -6.60 3.85 -13.77
N VAL A 246 -7.33 4.02 -14.85
CA VAL A 246 -6.82 3.83 -16.23
C VAL A 246 -5.80 4.90 -16.59
N ALA A 247 -6.10 6.18 -16.35
CA ALA A 247 -5.18 7.27 -16.64
C ALA A 247 -3.98 7.22 -15.69
N TRP A 248 -4.19 6.84 -14.42
CA TRP A 248 -3.11 6.61 -13.46
C TRP A 248 -2.15 5.51 -13.93
N ARG A 249 -2.68 4.36 -14.39
CA ARG A 249 -1.87 3.27 -14.93
C ARG A 249 -1.03 3.76 -16.13
N GLY A 250 -1.62 4.47 -17.07
CA GLY A 250 -0.92 5.04 -18.21
C GLY A 250 0.17 6.03 -17.81
N ALA A 251 -0.08 6.87 -16.80
CA ALA A 251 0.91 7.80 -16.28
C ALA A 251 2.11 7.07 -15.66
N VAL A 252 1.88 6.00 -14.88
CA VAL A 252 2.97 5.19 -14.33
C VAL A 252 3.75 4.49 -15.43
N ASP A 253 3.09 3.89 -16.43
CA ASP A 253 3.77 3.24 -17.56
C ASP A 253 4.68 4.22 -18.32
N GLU A 254 4.25 5.49 -18.50
CA GLU A 254 5.08 6.54 -19.09
C GLU A 254 6.30 6.87 -18.21
N LEU A 255 6.09 7.02 -16.90
CA LEU A 255 7.14 7.38 -15.94
C LEU A 255 8.26 6.33 -15.83
N ILE A 256 7.91 5.05 -15.95
CA ILE A 256 8.86 3.95 -15.92
C ILE A 256 9.30 3.49 -17.31
N GLY A 257 8.86 4.19 -18.37
CA GLY A 257 9.08 3.81 -19.76
C GLY A 257 10.56 3.74 -20.18
N GLU A 258 11.42 4.54 -19.56
CA GLU A 258 12.86 4.55 -19.80
C GLU A 258 13.63 3.44 -19.06
N LEU A 259 13.00 2.77 -18.11
CA LEU A 259 13.59 1.65 -17.40
C LEU A 259 13.73 0.44 -18.34
N SER A 260 14.70 -0.42 -18.07
CA SER A 260 14.83 -1.70 -18.78
C SER A 260 13.59 -2.59 -18.58
N PRO A 261 13.32 -3.57 -19.46
CA PRO A 261 12.20 -4.49 -19.28
C PRO A 261 12.18 -5.20 -17.92
N ALA A 262 13.36 -5.58 -17.41
CA ALA A 262 13.48 -6.24 -16.10
C ALA A 262 13.15 -5.29 -14.94
N GLU A 263 13.54 -4.02 -15.02
CA GLU A 263 13.22 -3.01 -14.01
C GLU A 263 11.75 -2.64 -14.04
N ARG A 264 11.13 -2.50 -15.23
CA ARG A 264 9.67 -2.32 -15.32
C ARG A 264 8.92 -3.50 -14.72
N GLN A 265 9.37 -4.73 -15.00
CA GLN A 265 8.77 -5.93 -14.40
C GLN A 265 8.93 -5.93 -12.88
N ALA A 266 10.07 -5.46 -12.34
CA ALA A 266 10.24 -5.31 -10.89
C ALA A 266 9.18 -4.38 -10.29
N VAL A 267 8.98 -3.19 -10.87
CA VAL A 267 7.97 -2.23 -10.40
C VAL A 267 6.55 -2.77 -10.55
N MET A 268 6.24 -3.41 -11.68
CA MET A 268 4.87 -3.82 -11.99
C MET A 268 4.42 -5.12 -11.31
N SER A 269 5.35 -5.95 -10.85
CA SER A 269 5.02 -7.26 -10.27
C SER A 269 6.07 -7.75 -9.26
N GLY A 270 7.34 -7.78 -9.65
CA GLY A 270 8.39 -8.49 -8.93
C GLY A 270 8.56 -8.03 -7.48
N THR A 271 8.59 -6.71 -7.25
CA THR A 271 8.74 -6.14 -5.91
C THR A 271 7.55 -6.50 -5.01
N ALA A 272 6.32 -6.35 -5.50
CA ALA A 272 5.12 -6.69 -4.73
C ALA A 272 5.06 -8.20 -4.43
N SER A 273 5.36 -9.05 -5.43
CA SER A 273 5.38 -10.51 -5.25
C SER A 273 6.41 -10.94 -4.23
N ALA A 274 7.62 -10.38 -4.26
CA ALA A 274 8.67 -10.69 -3.30
C ALA A 274 8.35 -10.17 -1.89
N PHE A 275 7.85 -8.92 -1.80
CA PHE A 275 7.54 -8.27 -0.52
C PHE A 275 6.40 -8.98 0.21
N TYR A 276 5.29 -9.24 -0.47
CA TYR A 276 4.11 -9.87 0.10
C TYR A 276 4.15 -11.41 0.03
N ARG A 277 5.19 -12.01 -0.59
CA ARG A 277 5.33 -13.46 -0.78
C ARG A 277 4.09 -14.05 -1.47
N LEU A 278 3.68 -13.39 -2.56
CA LEU A 278 2.54 -13.83 -3.34
C LEU A 278 2.90 -15.12 -4.08
N ASP A 279 2.04 -16.12 -3.94
CA ASP A 279 2.19 -17.37 -4.67
C ASP A 279 1.92 -17.12 -6.17
N ALA A 280 2.82 -17.65 -7.01
CA ALA A 280 2.71 -17.58 -8.47
C ALA A 280 1.73 -18.65 -9.00
#